data_e993507931440e873ce52fc6b9481a20
#
_entry.id   e993507931440e873ce52fc6b9481a20
#
_cell.length_a   1.000
_cell.length_b   1.000
_cell.length_c   1.000
_cell.angle_alpha   90.00
_cell.angle_beta   90.00
_cell.angle_gamma   90.00
#
_symmetry.space_group_name_H-M   'P 1'
#
loop_
_entity.id
_entity.type
_entity.pdbx_description
1 polymer ?
#
loop_
_entity_poly.entity_id
_entity_poly.type
_entity_poly.pdbx_seq_one_letter_code
_entity_poly.pdbx_strand_id
1 'polypeptide(L)'
;MDEVRFEGRVAVVTGGGRGLGREYALFLAARGATVVVNDVGTGIDGRGASPSPAHAVADEIRSLGGEAVADVHDVATAAGARALTAAALDVLGRLDVVVNNAGIAILRPLGELSDEECRRVLDTHAGGTLNMLRAVWPHMLASGYGRIVNTCSDALFGDTGLSVYAAGKGAVLGLTTSLAAEGAPHGIKVNAVVPIAATRMSLEALQDDEPMAALLADAFPARHAASVVALLAHESVPCTGQLLHAAGRRVGRIFLGATEGVLWEEDHTPESVRDQLAEIRSTEAFRTPDGVGASMALSLSRLGIGGTEPLALDLTTPVPGTTPVPGDEHRSVPADV
;
A
#
# COMPACT_ATOMS: atom_id res chain seq x y z
N MET A 1 20.27 -20.28 4.81
CA MET A 1 19.09 -19.41 4.93
C MET A 1 17.93 -20.21 4.39
N ASP A 2 16.89 -20.37 5.18
CA ASP A 2 15.71 -21.13 4.79
C ASP A 2 14.97 -20.40 3.69
N GLU A 3 14.38 -21.15 2.77
CA GLU A 3 13.62 -20.59 1.66
C GLU A 3 12.33 -19.94 2.17
N VAL A 4 11.97 -18.76 1.66
CA VAL A 4 10.70 -18.09 1.95
C VAL A 4 9.57 -18.87 1.28
N ARG A 5 8.66 -19.48 2.06
CA ARG A 5 7.59 -20.34 1.58
C ARG A 5 6.25 -20.02 2.24
N PHE A 6 5.14 -20.39 1.57
CA PHE A 6 3.79 -20.01 1.96
C PHE A 6 2.81 -21.20 2.06
N GLU A 7 3.31 -22.40 2.34
CA GLU A 7 2.45 -23.57 2.46
C GLU A 7 1.32 -23.35 3.48
N GLY A 8 0.10 -23.65 3.05
CA GLY A 8 -1.11 -23.48 3.87
C GLY A 8 -1.52 -22.02 4.10
N ARG A 9 -0.91 -21.05 3.40
CA ARG A 9 -1.31 -19.63 3.44
C ARG A 9 -2.16 -19.29 2.23
N VAL A 10 -3.15 -18.41 2.46
CA VAL A 10 -4.01 -17.85 1.43
C VAL A 10 -3.66 -16.39 1.21
N ALA A 11 -3.41 -16.04 -0.05
CA ALA A 11 -3.06 -14.69 -0.47
C ALA A 11 -4.09 -14.14 -1.47
N VAL A 12 -4.58 -12.92 -1.23
CA VAL A 12 -5.34 -12.15 -2.23
C VAL A 12 -4.38 -11.15 -2.89
N VAL A 13 -4.38 -11.12 -4.23
CA VAL A 13 -3.64 -10.12 -5.02
C VAL A 13 -4.64 -9.34 -5.86
N THR A 14 -4.86 -8.05 -5.53
CA THR A 14 -5.75 -7.18 -6.30
C THR A 14 -5.03 -6.62 -7.53
N GLY A 15 -5.75 -6.49 -8.67
CA GLY A 15 -5.10 -6.18 -9.94
C GLY A 15 -4.12 -7.27 -10.38
N GLY A 16 -4.40 -8.54 -10.02
CA GLY A 16 -3.53 -9.68 -10.19
C GLY A 16 -3.49 -10.26 -11.61
N GLY A 17 -4.32 -9.76 -12.52
CA GLY A 17 -4.45 -10.33 -13.87
C GLY A 17 -3.37 -9.88 -14.85
N ARG A 18 -2.56 -8.86 -14.52
CA ARG A 18 -1.55 -8.31 -15.44
C ARG A 18 -0.38 -7.67 -14.71
N GLY A 19 0.73 -7.44 -15.43
CA GLY A 19 1.87 -6.64 -14.97
C GLY A 19 2.43 -7.07 -13.63
N LEU A 20 2.62 -6.13 -12.71
CA LEU A 20 3.16 -6.39 -11.37
C LEU A 20 2.31 -7.40 -10.59
N GLY A 21 0.98 -7.23 -10.57
CA GLY A 21 0.08 -8.10 -9.82
C GLY A 21 0.14 -9.55 -10.30
N ARG A 22 0.24 -9.78 -11.63
CA ARG A 22 0.46 -11.11 -12.18
C ARG A 22 1.76 -11.73 -11.67
N GLU A 23 2.88 -10.99 -11.70
CA GLU A 23 4.15 -11.48 -11.20
C GLU A 23 4.11 -11.79 -9.69
N TYR A 24 3.40 -10.96 -8.91
CA TYR A 24 3.19 -11.22 -7.48
C TYR A 24 2.41 -12.51 -7.26
N ALA A 25 1.30 -12.69 -7.98
CA ALA A 25 0.46 -13.89 -7.88
C ALA A 25 1.23 -15.17 -8.26
N LEU A 26 1.93 -15.15 -9.38
CA LEU A 26 2.77 -16.28 -9.83
C LEU A 26 3.88 -16.60 -8.82
N PHE A 27 4.56 -15.59 -8.31
CA PHE A 27 5.67 -15.79 -7.37
C PHE A 27 5.18 -16.38 -6.04
N LEU A 28 4.09 -15.86 -5.48
CA LEU A 28 3.50 -16.38 -4.25
C LEU A 28 3.01 -17.82 -4.42
N ALA A 29 2.34 -18.12 -5.53
CA ALA A 29 1.88 -19.49 -5.84
C ALA A 29 3.05 -20.47 -6.02
N ALA A 30 4.10 -20.07 -6.74
CA ALA A 30 5.30 -20.89 -6.90
C ALA A 30 6.02 -21.18 -5.56
N ARG A 31 5.72 -20.41 -4.52
CA ARG A 31 6.24 -20.57 -3.16
C ARG A 31 5.24 -21.23 -2.20
N GLY A 32 4.16 -21.82 -2.73
CA GLY A 32 3.21 -22.65 -1.97
C GLY A 32 1.98 -21.93 -1.43
N ALA A 33 1.74 -20.64 -1.77
CA ALA A 33 0.49 -19.98 -1.42
C ALA A 33 -0.66 -20.46 -2.30
N THR A 34 -1.87 -20.58 -1.73
CA THR A 34 -3.11 -20.55 -2.51
C THR A 34 -3.46 -19.11 -2.82
N VAL A 35 -3.57 -18.73 -4.08
CA VAL A 35 -3.71 -17.33 -4.50
C VAL A 35 -5.10 -17.04 -5.05
N VAL A 36 -5.78 -16.04 -4.47
CA VAL A 36 -6.95 -15.41 -5.08
C VAL A 36 -6.47 -14.30 -6.00
N VAL A 37 -6.59 -14.50 -7.30
CA VAL A 37 -6.23 -13.52 -8.33
C VAL A 37 -7.45 -12.65 -8.59
N ASN A 38 -7.47 -11.46 -8.05
CA ASN A 38 -8.55 -10.50 -8.28
C ASN A 38 -8.17 -9.49 -9.37
N ASP A 39 -9.02 -9.34 -10.40
CA ASP A 39 -8.88 -8.33 -11.43
C ASP A 39 -10.21 -8.11 -12.17
N VAL A 40 -10.72 -6.88 -12.19
CA VAL A 40 -11.93 -6.51 -12.95
C VAL A 40 -11.68 -6.41 -14.46
N GLY A 41 -10.41 -6.41 -14.89
CA GLY A 41 -10.02 -6.42 -16.30
C GLY A 41 -10.23 -5.10 -17.03
N THR A 42 -10.12 -3.96 -16.34
CA THR A 42 -10.23 -2.62 -16.94
C THR A 42 -9.04 -2.27 -17.84
N GLY A 43 -9.19 -1.24 -18.66
CA GLY A 43 -8.10 -0.52 -19.29
C GLY A 43 -7.18 0.15 -18.26
N ILE A 44 -6.08 0.77 -18.73
CA ILE A 44 -5.16 1.52 -17.86
C ILE A 44 -5.87 2.71 -17.22
N ASP A 45 -6.82 3.33 -17.92
CA ASP A 45 -7.63 4.45 -17.48
C ASP A 45 -8.80 4.05 -16.54
N GLY A 46 -8.94 2.76 -16.21
CA GLY A 46 -9.98 2.22 -15.36
C GLY A 46 -11.34 2.01 -16.05
N ARG A 47 -11.42 2.11 -17.37
CA ARG A 47 -12.65 1.87 -18.15
C ARG A 47 -12.74 0.44 -18.66
N GLY A 48 -13.98 0.00 -18.88
CA GLY A 48 -14.28 -1.36 -19.32
C GLY A 48 -14.19 -2.37 -18.19
N ALA A 49 -14.49 -3.62 -18.49
CA ALA A 49 -14.33 -4.77 -17.61
C ALA A 49 -14.20 -6.05 -18.42
N SER A 50 -13.43 -7.01 -17.92
CA SER A 50 -13.32 -8.36 -18.51
C SER A 50 -12.83 -9.34 -17.45
N PRO A 51 -13.48 -10.48 -17.27
CA PRO A 51 -13.02 -11.52 -16.35
C PRO A 51 -11.76 -12.26 -16.85
N SER A 52 -11.43 -12.13 -18.13
CA SER A 52 -10.34 -12.88 -18.74
C SER A 52 -8.98 -12.76 -18.07
N PRO A 53 -8.52 -11.56 -17.63
CA PRO A 53 -7.19 -11.45 -17.03
C PRO A 53 -7.03 -12.22 -15.72
N ALA A 54 -8.02 -12.15 -14.81
CA ALA A 54 -8.00 -12.90 -13.56
C ALA A 54 -8.00 -14.42 -13.80
N HIS A 55 -8.90 -14.88 -14.68
CA HIS A 55 -8.99 -16.31 -15.03
C HIS A 55 -7.71 -16.81 -15.72
N ALA A 56 -7.15 -16.04 -16.66
CA ALA A 56 -5.94 -16.46 -17.37
C ALA A 56 -4.75 -16.68 -16.43
N VAL A 57 -4.56 -15.78 -15.42
CA VAL A 57 -3.47 -15.94 -14.44
C VAL A 57 -3.77 -17.08 -13.47
N ALA A 58 -5.01 -17.25 -13.04
CA ALA A 58 -5.37 -18.39 -12.19
C ALA A 58 -5.17 -19.73 -12.93
N ASP A 59 -5.53 -19.82 -14.23
CA ASP A 59 -5.28 -21.00 -15.07
C ASP A 59 -3.78 -21.24 -15.26
N GLU A 60 -3.00 -20.19 -15.47
CA GLU A 60 -1.55 -20.28 -15.59
C GLU A 60 -0.92 -20.83 -14.30
N ILE A 61 -1.29 -20.31 -13.12
CA ILE A 61 -0.82 -20.81 -11.83
C ILE A 61 -1.13 -22.31 -11.69
N ARG A 62 -2.37 -22.72 -12.01
CA ARG A 62 -2.78 -24.13 -11.94
C ARG A 62 -2.01 -25.01 -12.91
N SER A 63 -1.74 -24.52 -14.12
CA SER A 63 -0.93 -25.24 -15.12
C SER A 63 0.51 -25.47 -14.69
N LEU A 64 1.04 -24.59 -13.83
CA LEU A 64 2.38 -24.68 -13.24
C LEU A 64 2.39 -25.51 -11.93
N GLY A 65 1.25 -26.10 -11.54
CA GLY A 65 1.14 -26.96 -10.35
C GLY A 65 0.84 -26.20 -9.06
N GLY A 66 0.58 -24.89 -9.11
CA GLY A 66 0.13 -24.08 -7.96
C GLY A 66 -1.38 -24.10 -7.78
N GLU A 67 -1.86 -23.46 -6.72
CA GLU A 67 -3.27 -23.32 -6.41
C GLU A 67 -3.74 -21.87 -6.58
N ALA A 68 -4.80 -21.63 -7.35
CA ALA A 68 -5.36 -20.32 -7.53
C ALA A 68 -6.85 -20.31 -7.82
N VAL A 69 -7.53 -19.25 -7.41
CA VAL A 69 -8.93 -18.93 -7.71
C VAL A 69 -8.98 -17.55 -8.36
N ALA A 70 -9.78 -17.40 -9.42
CA ALA A 70 -10.01 -16.08 -10.04
C ALA A 70 -11.18 -15.37 -9.34
N ASP A 71 -11.05 -14.06 -9.17
CA ASP A 71 -12.08 -13.16 -8.63
C ASP A 71 -12.17 -11.89 -9.48
N VAL A 72 -13.38 -11.34 -9.62
CA VAL A 72 -13.63 -10.17 -10.49
C VAL A 72 -14.36 -9.03 -9.79
N HIS A 73 -14.47 -9.07 -8.47
CA HIS A 73 -15.10 -8.00 -7.71
C HIS A 73 -14.29 -6.70 -7.77
N ASP A 74 -14.98 -5.58 -7.87
CA ASP A 74 -14.37 -4.25 -7.95
C ASP A 74 -14.02 -3.72 -6.55
N VAL A 75 -12.73 -3.72 -6.22
CA VAL A 75 -12.22 -3.23 -4.93
C VAL A 75 -12.34 -1.70 -4.76
N ALA A 76 -12.54 -0.93 -5.85
CA ALA A 76 -12.84 0.49 -5.74
C ALA A 76 -14.17 0.73 -4.99
N THR A 77 -15.02 -0.29 -4.86
CA THR A 77 -16.25 -0.25 -4.07
C THR A 77 -16.12 -1.04 -2.76
N ALA A 78 -16.67 -0.49 -1.68
CA ALA A 78 -16.68 -1.19 -0.40
C ALA A 78 -17.45 -2.53 -0.45
N ALA A 79 -18.48 -2.62 -1.29
CA ALA A 79 -19.24 -3.86 -1.50
C ALA A 79 -18.39 -4.91 -2.20
N GLY A 80 -17.65 -4.54 -3.25
CA GLY A 80 -16.77 -5.45 -3.97
C GLY A 80 -15.63 -5.99 -3.11
N ALA A 81 -14.97 -5.12 -2.31
CA ALA A 81 -13.92 -5.53 -1.39
C ALA A 81 -14.44 -6.53 -0.32
N ARG A 82 -15.66 -6.28 0.22
CA ARG A 82 -16.29 -7.25 1.15
C ARG A 82 -16.64 -8.57 0.45
N ALA A 83 -17.16 -8.51 -0.78
CA ALA A 83 -17.51 -9.72 -1.52
C ALA A 83 -16.27 -10.55 -1.86
N LEU A 84 -15.18 -9.93 -2.30
CA LEU A 84 -13.88 -10.59 -2.52
C LEU A 84 -13.37 -11.26 -1.23
N THR A 85 -13.40 -10.54 -0.10
CA THR A 85 -12.95 -11.07 1.19
C THR A 85 -13.81 -12.25 1.62
N ALA A 86 -15.13 -12.14 1.54
CA ALA A 86 -16.06 -13.22 1.87
C ALA A 86 -15.83 -14.43 0.98
N ALA A 87 -15.72 -14.24 -0.34
CA ALA A 87 -15.46 -15.34 -1.27
C ALA A 87 -14.14 -16.10 -0.96
N ALA A 88 -13.07 -15.38 -0.60
CA ALA A 88 -11.81 -15.98 -0.19
C ALA A 88 -11.98 -16.81 1.08
N LEU A 89 -12.68 -16.29 2.09
CA LEU A 89 -12.94 -17.00 3.36
C LEU A 89 -13.88 -18.20 3.18
N ASP A 90 -14.95 -18.06 2.40
CA ASP A 90 -15.94 -19.12 2.16
C ASP A 90 -15.32 -20.32 1.40
N VAL A 91 -14.46 -20.04 0.42
CA VAL A 91 -13.85 -21.09 -0.42
C VAL A 91 -12.62 -21.72 0.25
N LEU A 92 -11.79 -20.90 0.93
CA LEU A 92 -10.47 -21.31 1.39
C LEU A 92 -10.33 -21.34 2.93
N GLY A 93 -11.37 -20.90 3.66
CA GLY A 93 -11.44 -20.96 5.13
C GLY A 93 -10.51 -20.01 5.88
N ARG A 94 -9.66 -19.26 5.17
CA ARG A 94 -8.69 -18.33 5.75
C ARG A 94 -8.24 -17.25 4.77
N LEU A 95 -7.67 -16.18 5.27
CA LEU A 95 -7.01 -15.14 4.49
C LEU A 95 -5.84 -14.57 5.30
N ASP A 96 -4.62 -14.84 4.86
CA ASP A 96 -3.38 -14.53 5.58
C ASP A 96 -2.66 -13.32 5.02
N VAL A 97 -2.69 -13.17 3.69
CA VAL A 97 -1.91 -12.18 2.94
C VAL A 97 -2.83 -11.39 2.01
N VAL A 98 -2.67 -10.06 2.05
CA VAL A 98 -3.32 -9.17 1.07
C VAL A 98 -2.25 -8.32 0.39
N VAL A 99 -2.19 -8.40 -0.93
CA VAL A 99 -1.38 -7.52 -1.78
C VAL A 99 -2.32 -6.53 -2.47
N ASN A 100 -2.39 -5.31 -1.96
CA ASN A 100 -3.14 -4.22 -2.56
C ASN A 100 -2.33 -3.62 -3.70
N ASN A 101 -2.58 -4.12 -4.92
CA ASN A 101 -1.86 -3.70 -6.11
C ASN A 101 -2.77 -3.08 -7.17
N ALA A 102 -4.08 -3.29 -7.13
CA ALA A 102 -5.02 -2.69 -8.08
C ALA A 102 -4.78 -1.17 -8.23
N GLY A 103 -4.71 -0.71 -9.46
CA GLY A 103 -4.44 0.69 -9.75
C GLY A 103 -4.63 1.02 -11.23
N ILE A 104 -4.89 2.29 -11.50
CA ILE A 104 -5.05 2.88 -12.83
C ILE A 104 -4.14 4.09 -12.99
N ALA A 105 -3.91 4.53 -14.21
CA ALA A 105 -3.15 5.73 -14.50
C ALA A 105 -3.90 6.63 -15.49
N ILE A 106 -4.13 7.87 -15.08
CA ILE A 106 -4.56 8.98 -15.93
C ILE A 106 -3.58 10.10 -15.64
N LEU A 107 -2.56 10.22 -16.50
CA LEU A 107 -1.42 11.10 -16.27
C LEU A 107 -1.55 12.32 -17.20
N ARG A 108 -1.97 13.45 -16.62
CA ARG A 108 -2.16 14.72 -17.32
C ARG A 108 -2.02 15.89 -16.34
N PRO A 109 -1.71 17.10 -16.83
CA PRO A 109 -1.76 18.32 -16.03
C PRO A 109 -3.10 18.45 -15.28
N LEU A 110 -3.06 18.91 -14.03
CA LEU A 110 -4.24 18.97 -13.15
C LEU A 110 -5.43 19.70 -13.79
N GLY A 111 -5.18 20.79 -14.50
CA GLY A 111 -6.23 21.58 -15.17
C GLY A 111 -6.89 20.90 -16.38
N GLU A 112 -6.36 19.76 -16.83
CA GLU A 112 -6.88 18.98 -17.95
C GLU A 112 -7.66 17.73 -17.48
N LEU A 113 -7.62 17.42 -16.19
CA LEU A 113 -8.34 16.29 -15.60
C LEU A 113 -9.78 16.70 -15.29
N SER A 114 -10.72 15.86 -15.69
CA SER A 114 -12.11 16.00 -15.25
C SER A 114 -12.29 15.50 -13.81
N ASP A 115 -13.34 15.99 -13.13
CA ASP A 115 -13.71 15.52 -11.78
C ASP A 115 -13.97 14.01 -11.73
N GLU A 116 -14.50 13.43 -12.82
CA GLU A 116 -14.74 11.99 -12.92
C GLU A 116 -13.42 11.21 -12.96
N GLU A 117 -12.43 11.67 -13.72
CA GLU A 117 -11.11 11.07 -13.80
C GLU A 117 -10.36 11.17 -12.47
N CYS A 118 -10.43 12.34 -11.83
CA CYS A 118 -9.85 12.53 -10.49
C CYS A 118 -10.44 11.56 -9.47
N ARG A 119 -11.79 11.46 -9.42
CA ARG A 119 -12.47 10.51 -8.53
C ARG A 119 -12.08 9.08 -8.84
N ARG A 120 -12.09 8.66 -10.10
CA ARG A 120 -11.76 7.29 -10.50
C ARG A 120 -10.35 6.88 -10.05
N VAL A 121 -9.37 7.76 -10.21
CA VAL A 121 -8.00 7.52 -9.73
C VAL A 121 -7.98 7.38 -8.21
N LEU A 122 -8.60 8.30 -7.48
CA LEU A 122 -8.63 8.26 -6.01
C LEU A 122 -9.43 7.07 -5.48
N ASP A 123 -10.59 6.76 -6.07
CA ASP A 123 -11.43 5.62 -5.68
C ASP A 123 -10.71 4.29 -5.90
N THR A 124 -9.92 4.16 -6.95
CA THR A 124 -9.17 2.93 -7.20
C THR A 124 -7.97 2.80 -6.25
N HIS A 125 -7.14 3.84 -6.10
CA HIS A 125 -5.91 3.74 -5.32
C HIS A 125 -6.16 3.87 -3.82
N ALA A 126 -6.70 5.00 -3.38
CA ALA A 126 -6.96 5.28 -1.98
C ALA A 126 -8.18 4.49 -1.48
N GLY A 127 -9.29 4.60 -2.20
CA GLY A 127 -10.55 3.92 -1.89
C GLY A 127 -10.40 2.41 -1.92
N GLY A 128 -9.85 1.84 -3.00
CA GLY A 128 -9.67 0.39 -3.15
C GLY A 128 -8.77 -0.20 -2.06
N THR A 129 -7.65 0.44 -1.77
CA THR A 129 -6.77 0.03 -0.67
C THR A 129 -7.51 0.08 0.68
N LEU A 130 -8.18 1.20 0.99
CA LEU A 130 -8.95 1.36 2.23
C LEU A 130 -10.09 0.34 2.35
N ASN A 131 -10.82 0.10 1.27
CA ASN A 131 -11.92 -0.86 1.25
C ASN A 131 -11.44 -2.29 1.56
N MET A 132 -10.34 -2.72 0.93
CA MET A 132 -9.73 -4.01 1.20
C MET A 132 -9.24 -4.12 2.64
N LEU A 133 -8.53 -3.10 3.14
CA LEU A 133 -8.05 -3.06 4.52
C LEU A 133 -9.23 -3.18 5.51
N ARG A 134 -10.30 -2.43 5.32
CA ARG A 134 -11.50 -2.52 6.18
C ARG A 134 -12.20 -3.88 6.11
N ALA A 135 -12.22 -4.50 4.94
CA ALA A 135 -12.86 -5.80 4.76
C ALA A 135 -12.10 -6.94 5.45
N VAL A 136 -10.76 -6.93 5.38
CA VAL A 136 -9.93 -8.01 5.94
C VAL A 136 -9.55 -7.81 7.39
N TRP A 137 -9.58 -6.58 7.90
CA TRP A 137 -9.06 -6.22 9.21
C TRP A 137 -9.70 -6.98 10.38
N PRO A 138 -11.06 -7.09 10.48
CA PRO A 138 -11.68 -7.86 11.54
C PRO A 138 -11.25 -9.33 11.55
N HIS A 139 -11.08 -9.92 10.37
CA HIS A 139 -10.64 -11.30 10.23
C HIS A 139 -9.18 -11.49 10.69
N MET A 140 -8.29 -10.58 10.29
CA MET A 140 -6.88 -10.62 10.71
C MET A 140 -6.72 -10.38 12.21
N LEU A 141 -7.53 -9.49 12.81
CA LEU A 141 -7.58 -9.31 14.26
C LEU A 141 -8.00 -10.59 14.97
N ALA A 142 -9.06 -11.25 14.51
CA ALA A 142 -9.57 -12.48 15.10
C ALA A 142 -8.56 -13.64 14.99
N SER A 143 -7.79 -13.71 13.91
CA SER A 143 -6.77 -14.75 13.72
C SER A 143 -5.43 -14.45 14.40
N GLY A 144 -5.20 -13.22 14.89
CA GLY A 144 -3.92 -12.79 15.44
C GLY A 144 -2.77 -12.79 14.41
N TYR A 145 -3.10 -12.76 13.12
CA TYR A 145 -2.15 -12.83 12.04
C TYR A 145 -2.65 -12.09 10.80
N GLY A 146 -1.77 -11.32 10.18
CA GLY A 146 -2.02 -10.70 8.89
C GLY A 146 -0.73 -10.17 8.27
N ARG A 147 -0.64 -10.26 6.94
CA ARG A 147 0.44 -9.65 6.15
C ARG A 147 -0.19 -8.84 5.03
N ILE A 148 0.03 -7.56 5.08
CA ILE A 148 -0.52 -6.62 4.10
C ILE A 148 0.64 -5.93 3.39
N VAL A 149 0.64 -6.03 2.08
CA VAL A 149 1.61 -5.37 1.20
C VAL A 149 0.87 -4.42 0.28
N ASN A 150 1.04 -3.14 0.50
CA ASN A 150 0.47 -2.10 -0.36
C ASN A 150 1.43 -1.74 -1.49
N THR A 151 0.91 -1.43 -2.68
CA THR A 151 1.73 -0.96 -3.80
C THR A 151 1.68 0.57 -3.86
N CYS A 152 2.78 1.20 -3.47
CA CYS A 152 2.99 2.63 -3.56
C CYS A 152 3.69 3.01 -4.88
N SER A 153 4.33 4.16 -4.99
CA SER A 153 4.99 4.63 -6.21
C SER A 153 5.98 5.76 -5.92
N ASP A 154 6.99 5.93 -6.77
CA ASP A 154 7.88 7.09 -6.82
C ASP A 154 7.14 8.41 -7.11
N ALA A 155 5.89 8.35 -7.56
CA ALA A 155 5.02 9.52 -7.66
C ALA A 155 4.90 10.31 -6.35
N LEU A 156 5.26 9.70 -5.20
CA LEU A 156 5.40 10.41 -3.91
C LEU A 156 6.43 11.54 -3.94
N PHE A 157 7.42 11.48 -4.84
CA PHE A 157 8.41 12.55 -5.02
C PHE A 157 7.87 13.71 -5.85
N GLY A 158 6.74 13.53 -6.52
CA GLY A 158 6.08 14.52 -7.35
C GLY A 158 6.69 14.66 -8.74
N ASP A 159 5.84 14.88 -9.74
CA ASP A 159 6.23 15.27 -11.08
C ASP A 159 5.03 15.89 -11.81
N THR A 160 5.29 16.52 -12.96
CA THR A 160 4.25 17.11 -13.81
C THR A 160 3.30 16.02 -14.33
N GLY A 161 2.00 16.28 -14.23
CA GLY A 161 0.97 15.35 -14.70
C GLY A 161 0.63 14.22 -13.72
N LEU A 162 1.30 14.13 -12.56
CA LEU A 162 1.10 13.07 -11.57
C LEU A 162 0.21 13.45 -10.39
N SER A 163 -0.31 14.67 -10.31
CA SER A 163 -0.92 15.25 -9.08
C SER A 163 -1.95 14.34 -8.40
N VAL A 164 -2.97 13.86 -9.13
CA VAL A 164 -4.04 13.05 -8.56
C VAL A 164 -3.57 11.61 -8.29
N TYR A 165 -2.72 11.07 -9.16
CA TYR A 165 -2.10 9.77 -8.96
C TYR A 165 -1.20 9.78 -7.69
N ALA A 166 -0.36 10.80 -7.55
CA ALA A 166 0.48 11.01 -6.38
C ALA A 166 -0.35 11.17 -5.09
N ALA A 167 -1.47 11.88 -5.14
CA ALA A 167 -2.40 12.00 -4.01
C ALA A 167 -2.96 10.63 -3.60
N GLY A 168 -3.37 9.79 -4.56
CA GLY A 168 -3.80 8.42 -4.29
C GLY A 168 -2.70 7.57 -3.62
N LYS A 169 -1.45 7.69 -4.10
CA LYS A 169 -0.31 6.98 -3.50
C LYS A 169 0.14 7.57 -2.16
N GLY A 170 -0.07 8.87 -1.94
CA GLY A 170 0.08 9.51 -0.63
C GLY A 170 -0.90 8.95 0.41
N ALA A 171 -2.15 8.72 0.02
CA ALA A 171 -3.12 8.05 0.87
C ALA A 171 -2.68 6.61 1.23
N VAL A 172 -2.14 5.85 0.26
CA VAL A 172 -1.61 4.50 0.50
C VAL A 172 -0.44 4.52 1.49
N LEU A 173 0.45 5.54 1.42
CA LEU A 173 1.52 5.74 2.41
C LEU A 173 0.94 5.94 3.82
N GLY A 174 -0.02 6.87 3.98
CA GLY A 174 -0.65 7.15 5.26
C GLY A 174 -1.36 5.91 5.85
N LEU A 175 -2.11 5.17 5.02
CA LEU A 175 -2.73 3.90 5.43
C LEU A 175 -1.69 2.86 5.87
N THR A 176 -0.56 2.77 5.15
CA THR A 176 0.50 1.81 5.49
C THR A 176 1.10 2.10 6.85
N THR A 177 1.47 3.35 7.11
CA THR A 177 2.14 3.73 8.38
C THR A 177 1.21 3.67 9.57
N SER A 178 -0.02 4.17 9.44
CA SER A 178 -1.01 4.16 10.53
C SER A 178 -1.44 2.74 10.90
N LEU A 179 -1.80 1.91 9.91
CA LEU A 179 -2.22 0.54 10.17
C LEU A 179 -1.08 -0.40 10.57
N ALA A 180 0.17 -0.06 10.25
CA ALA A 180 1.33 -0.76 10.78
C ALA A 180 1.44 -0.60 12.31
N ALA A 181 1.21 0.61 12.81
CA ALA A 181 1.19 0.87 14.25
C ALA A 181 -0.01 0.20 14.94
N GLU A 182 -1.22 0.31 14.35
CA GLU A 182 -2.45 -0.29 14.86
C GLU A 182 -2.40 -1.83 14.87
N GLY A 183 -1.83 -2.44 13.84
CA GLY A 183 -1.76 -3.89 13.66
C GLY A 183 -0.66 -4.59 14.46
N ALA A 184 0.41 -3.87 14.82
CA ALA A 184 1.58 -4.46 15.46
C ALA A 184 1.25 -5.24 16.77
N PRO A 185 0.41 -4.74 17.69
CA PRO A 185 0.01 -5.48 18.88
C PRO A 185 -0.77 -6.76 18.60
N HIS A 186 -1.34 -6.88 17.40
CA HIS A 186 -2.20 -7.98 16.99
C HIS A 186 -1.52 -8.98 16.03
N GLY A 187 -0.19 -8.90 15.86
CA GLY A 187 0.52 -9.78 14.94
C GLY A 187 0.31 -9.47 13.44
N ILE A 188 -0.34 -8.34 13.13
CA ILE A 188 -0.57 -7.88 11.77
C ILE A 188 0.58 -6.95 11.36
N LYS A 189 1.19 -7.21 10.19
CA LYS A 189 2.24 -6.36 9.64
C LYS A 189 1.77 -5.74 8.32
N VAL A 190 1.91 -4.42 8.21
CA VAL A 190 1.53 -3.65 7.04
C VAL A 190 2.75 -2.93 6.49
N ASN A 191 3.13 -3.25 5.26
CA ASN A 191 4.26 -2.63 4.58
C ASN A 191 3.86 -2.22 3.16
N ALA A 192 4.72 -1.47 2.48
CA ALA A 192 4.51 -1.13 1.09
C ALA A 192 5.74 -1.46 0.22
N VAL A 193 5.49 -1.87 -1.01
CA VAL A 193 6.47 -1.89 -2.08
C VAL A 193 6.31 -0.61 -2.93
N VAL A 194 7.43 -0.05 -3.34
CA VAL A 194 7.51 1.07 -4.29
C VAL A 194 8.26 0.56 -5.52
N PRO A 195 7.55 0.02 -6.53
CA PRO A 195 8.19 -0.64 -7.65
C PRO A 195 8.50 0.33 -8.79
N ILE A 196 9.68 0.18 -9.41
CA ILE A 196 9.92 0.60 -10.79
C ILE A 196 9.95 -0.65 -11.65
N ALA A 197 9.04 -0.76 -12.60
CA ALA A 197 8.92 -1.95 -13.43
C ALA A 197 8.37 -1.63 -14.82
N ALA A 198 8.85 -2.38 -15.80
CA ALA A 198 8.26 -2.42 -17.14
C ALA A 198 6.90 -3.11 -17.05
N THR A 199 5.86 -2.33 -17.15
CA THR A 199 4.46 -2.76 -17.16
C THR A 199 3.75 -2.16 -18.36
N ARG A 200 2.56 -2.64 -18.69
CA ARG A 200 1.72 -1.99 -19.73
C ARG A 200 1.59 -0.48 -19.48
N MET A 201 1.35 -0.08 -18.22
CA MET A 201 1.19 1.32 -17.82
C MET A 201 2.44 2.17 -18.10
N SER A 202 3.63 1.68 -17.74
CA SER A 202 4.88 2.41 -17.99
C SER A 202 5.33 2.38 -19.45
N LEU A 203 5.05 1.28 -20.17
CA LEU A 203 5.41 1.15 -21.56
C LEU A 203 4.46 1.98 -22.49
N GLU A 204 3.18 2.08 -22.18
CA GLU A 204 2.28 3.00 -22.89
C GLU A 204 2.66 4.47 -22.68
N ALA A 205 3.18 4.84 -21.50
CA ALA A 205 3.70 6.19 -21.27
C ALA A 205 4.96 6.50 -22.09
N LEU A 206 5.66 5.46 -22.59
CA LEU A 206 6.88 5.55 -23.39
C LEU A 206 6.68 5.10 -24.86
N GLN A 207 5.43 5.04 -25.34
CA GLN A 207 5.12 4.54 -26.68
C GLN A 207 5.86 5.27 -27.82
N ASP A 208 6.22 6.54 -27.60
CA ASP A 208 6.94 7.39 -28.56
C ASP A 208 8.47 7.39 -28.32
N ASP A 209 8.96 6.61 -27.35
CA ASP A 209 10.40 6.48 -27.01
C ASP A 209 10.78 4.99 -26.92
N GLU A 210 10.89 4.33 -28.09
CA GLU A 210 11.28 2.91 -28.15
C GLU A 210 12.61 2.59 -27.44
N PRO A 211 13.68 3.40 -27.52
CA PRO A 211 14.92 3.12 -26.78
C PRO A 211 14.72 3.10 -25.26
N MET A 212 13.94 4.04 -24.71
CA MET A 212 13.63 4.10 -23.28
C MET A 212 12.72 2.95 -22.87
N ALA A 213 11.72 2.60 -23.68
CA ALA A 213 10.85 1.45 -23.42
C ALA A 213 11.64 0.12 -23.39
N ALA A 214 12.57 -0.07 -24.32
CA ALA A 214 13.45 -1.23 -24.37
C ALA A 214 14.38 -1.28 -23.13
N LEU A 215 15.00 -0.15 -22.77
CA LEU A 215 15.81 -0.03 -21.57
C LEU A 215 15.00 -0.36 -20.30
N LEU A 216 13.80 0.16 -20.18
CA LEU A 216 12.91 -0.10 -19.05
C LEU A 216 12.58 -1.61 -18.96
N ALA A 217 12.27 -2.24 -20.10
CA ALA A 217 11.95 -3.66 -20.16
C ALA A 217 13.11 -4.58 -19.72
N ASP A 218 14.33 -4.23 -20.10
CA ASP A 218 15.54 -4.99 -19.74
C ASP A 218 15.96 -4.75 -18.29
N ALA A 219 16.04 -3.49 -17.87
CA ALA A 219 16.59 -3.12 -16.55
C ALA A 219 15.59 -3.37 -15.40
N PHE A 220 14.27 -3.25 -15.66
CA PHE A 220 13.24 -3.26 -14.62
C PHE A 220 12.10 -4.28 -14.90
N PRO A 221 12.41 -5.55 -15.15
CA PRO A 221 11.36 -6.55 -15.31
C PRO A 221 10.54 -6.69 -14.03
N ALA A 222 9.21 -6.79 -14.17
CA ALA A 222 8.26 -6.78 -13.04
C ALA A 222 8.52 -7.89 -11.99
N ARG A 223 9.11 -9.03 -12.41
CA ARG A 223 9.49 -10.14 -11.51
C ARG A 223 10.45 -9.73 -10.38
N HIS A 224 11.26 -8.67 -10.56
CA HIS A 224 12.19 -8.23 -9.51
C HIS A 224 11.46 -7.65 -8.30
N ALA A 225 10.32 -7.00 -8.49
CA ALA A 225 9.48 -6.51 -7.38
C ALA A 225 8.78 -7.66 -6.64
N ALA A 226 8.52 -8.79 -7.30
CA ALA A 226 7.81 -9.92 -6.70
C ALA A 226 8.57 -10.55 -5.52
N SER A 227 9.90 -10.60 -5.57
CA SER A 227 10.71 -11.10 -4.46
C SER A 227 10.62 -10.22 -3.21
N VAL A 228 10.52 -8.89 -3.40
CA VAL A 228 10.34 -7.94 -2.29
C VAL A 228 8.95 -8.08 -1.69
N VAL A 229 7.91 -8.19 -2.54
CA VAL A 229 6.54 -8.44 -2.09
C VAL A 229 6.44 -9.76 -1.31
N ALA A 230 7.07 -10.82 -1.79
CA ALA A 230 7.07 -12.10 -1.08
C ALA A 230 7.73 -12.00 0.30
N LEU A 231 8.86 -11.31 0.43
CA LEU A 231 9.46 -11.06 1.75
C LEU A 231 8.51 -10.29 2.66
N LEU A 232 7.90 -9.19 2.16
CA LEU A 232 6.98 -8.36 2.95
C LEU A 232 5.70 -9.11 3.36
N ALA A 233 5.30 -10.10 2.56
CA ALA A 233 4.14 -10.96 2.80
C ALA A 233 4.44 -12.18 3.70
N HIS A 234 5.72 -12.48 3.96
CA HIS A 234 6.10 -13.68 4.69
C HIS A 234 6.04 -13.48 6.21
N GLU A 235 5.84 -14.57 6.95
CA GLU A 235 5.77 -14.55 8.42
C GLU A 235 7.07 -14.07 9.07
N SER A 236 8.23 -14.36 8.46
CA SER A 236 9.55 -13.94 8.96
C SER A 236 9.90 -12.48 8.70
N VAL A 237 9.03 -11.69 8.02
CA VAL A 237 9.32 -10.27 7.78
C VAL A 237 9.62 -9.57 9.12
N PRO A 238 10.79 -8.92 9.28
CA PRO A 238 11.18 -8.37 10.58
C PRO A 238 10.57 -6.99 10.87
N CYS A 239 9.89 -6.38 9.90
CA CYS A 239 9.46 -4.99 9.95
C CYS A 239 7.96 -4.82 9.66
N THR A 240 7.43 -3.67 10.10
CA THR A 240 6.12 -3.14 9.72
C THR A 240 6.26 -1.64 9.47
N GLY A 241 5.35 -1.02 8.71
CA GLY A 241 5.38 0.41 8.39
C GLY A 241 6.48 0.83 7.41
N GLN A 242 7.12 -0.12 6.72
CA GLN A 242 8.23 0.19 5.82
C GLN A 242 7.78 0.28 4.37
N LEU A 243 8.42 1.20 3.64
CA LEU A 243 8.30 1.30 2.18
C LEU A 243 9.61 0.84 1.55
N LEU A 244 9.58 -0.31 0.86
CA LEU A 244 10.73 -0.83 0.15
C LEU A 244 10.65 -0.50 -1.34
N HIS A 245 11.64 0.27 -1.79
CA HIS A 245 11.82 0.63 -3.19
C HIS A 245 12.46 -0.54 -3.95
N ALA A 246 11.74 -1.07 -4.92
CA ALA A 246 12.17 -2.21 -5.74
C ALA A 246 12.36 -1.75 -7.19
N ALA A 247 13.59 -1.45 -7.57
CA ALA A 247 13.96 -0.93 -8.88
C ALA A 247 15.00 -1.83 -9.55
N GLY A 248 14.57 -2.69 -10.46
CA GLY A 248 15.44 -3.68 -11.09
C GLY A 248 16.09 -4.59 -10.02
N ARG A 249 17.42 -4.65 -9.99
CA ARG A 249 18.19 -5.44 -9.02
C ARG A 249 18.51 -4.67 -7.73
N ARG A 250 18.03 -3.41 -7.60
CA ARG A 250 18.25 -2.59 -6.42
C ARG A 250 17.02 -2.63 -5.51
N VAL A 251 17.25 -2.89 -4.22
CA VAL A 251 16.23 -2.69 -3.18
C VAL A 251 16.73 -1.60 -2.24
N GLY A 252 15.91 -0.60 -1.98
CA GLY A 252 16.19 0.51 -1.07
C GLY A 252 15.01 0.73 -0.12
N ARG A 253 15.11 1.76 0.71
CA ARG A 253 14.01 2.22 1.58
C ARG A 253 13.62 3.63 1.21
N ILE A 254 12.33 3.92 1.18
CA ILE A 254 11.77 5.27 1.19
C ILE A 254 11.21 5.53 2.58
N PHE A 255 11.44 6.72 3.12
CA PHE A 255 11.01 7.09 4.46
C PHE A 255 10.68 8.57 4.54
N LEU A 256 9.87 8.96 5.52
CA LEU A 256 9.66 10.35 5.90
C LEU A 256 10.70 10.74 6.93
N GLY A 257 11.39 11.86 6.69
CA GLY A 257 12.37 12.43 7.60
C GLY A 257 11.92 13.81 8.09
N ALA A 258 12.27 14.14 9.33
CA ALA A 258 12.13 15.48 9.90
C ALA A 258 13.53 16.04 10.20
N THR A 259 13.84 17.22 9.68
CA THR A 259 15.09 17.92 9.99
C THR A 259 15.05 18.42 11.44
N GLU A 260 16.21 18.73 12.00
CA GLU A 260 16.27 19.31 13.35
C GLU A 260 15.71 20.73 13.39
N GLY A 261 15.68 21.43 12.27
CA GLY A 261 15.17 22.80 12.14
C GLY A 261 15.96 23.83 12.92
N VAL A 262 15.42 25.04 13.00
CA VAL A 262 15.96 26.17 13.75
C VAL A 262 15.12 26.39 15.00
N LEU A 263 15.78 26.64 16.13
CA LEU A 263 15.14 27.03 17.39
C LEU A 263 15.39 28.53 17.62
N TRP A 264 14.34 29.29 17.87
CA TRP A 264 14.42 30.70 18.27
C TRP A 264 14.25 30.80 19.79
N GLU A 265 14.91 31.81 20.40
CA GLU A 265 14.77 32.13 21.83
C GLU A 265 13.44 32.81 22.13
N GLU A 266 12.91 33.56 21.17
CA GLU A 266 11.63 34.26 21.23
C GLU A 266 10.72 33.86 20.10
N ASP A 267 9.50 34.40 20.02
CA ASP A 267 8.55 34.12 18.93
C ASP A 267 9.15 34.50 17.58
N HIS A 268 9.05 33.60 16.63
CA HIS A 268 9.53 33.84 15.26
C HIS A 268 8.50 34.62 14.42
N THR A 269 9.00 35.40 13.46
CA THR A 269 8.20 36.11 12.47
C THR A 269 8.34 35.45 11.08
N PRO A 270 7.44 35.71 10.11
CA PRO A 270 7.62 35.24 8.73
C PRO A 270 8.99 35.65 8.13
N GLU A 271 9.49 36.84 8.50
CA GLU A 271 10.77 37.34 8.03
C GLU A 271 11.93 36.52 8.60
N SER A 272 11.92 36.23 9.91
CA SER A 272 12.96 35.40 10.54
C SER A 272 12.96 33.98 10.02
N VAL A 273 11.78 33.41 9.73
CA VAL A 273 11.65 32.07 9.07
C VAL A 273 12.23 32.13 7.65
N ARG A 274 11.89 33.17 6.87
CA ARG A 274 12.44 33.36 5.53
C ARG A 274 13.96 33.45 5.55
N ASP A 275 14.51 34.21 6.46
CA ASP A 275 15.95 34.45 6.54
C ASP A 275 16.75 33.22 6.98
N GLN A 276 16.11 32.30 7.68
CA GLN A 276 16.67 30.98 8.09
C GLN A 276 16.22 29.80 7.18
N LEU A 277 15.57 30.06 6.05
CA LEU A 277 14.98 29.00 5.23
C LEU A 277 16.00 28.00 4.70
N ALA A 278 17.25 28.42 4.46
CA ALA A 278 18.32 27.53 4.01
C ALA A 278 18.66 26.47 5.08
N GLU A 279 18.78 26.90 6.35
CA GLU A 279 19.04 26.03 7.50
C GLU A 279 17.85 25.09 7.76
N ILE A 280 16.64 25.66 7.78
CA ILE A 280 15.39 24.86 7.96
C ILE A 280 15.30 23.73 6.94
N ARG A 281 15.73 23.97 5.69
CA ARG A 281 15.69 23.00 4.59
C ARG A 281 16.90 22.08 4.52
N SER A 282 17.91 22.27 5.36
CA SER A 282 19.10 21.43 5.38
C SER A 282 18.74 19.98 5.72
N THR A 283 19.24 19.04 4.94
CA THR A 283 19.10 17.59 5.16
C THR A 283 20.38 16.97 5.71
N GLU A 284 21.33 17.76 6.18
CA GLU A 284 22.59 17.25 6.75
C GLU A 284 22.34 16.47 8.04
N ALA A 285 21.33 16.89 8.82
CA ALA A 285 20.86 16.18 10.01
C ALA A 285 19.34 16.04 9.96
N PHE A 286 18.85 14.80 10.09
CA PHE A 286 17.43 14.52 10.18
C PHE A 286 17.17 13.28 11.06
N ARG A 287 15.92 13.15 11.50
CA ARG A 287 15.40 12.00 12.21
C ARG A 287 14.30 11.33 11.40
N THR A 288 14.06 10.07 11.65
CA THR A 288 12.96 9.30 11.05
C THR A 288 12.00 8.84 12.15
N PRO A 289 11.11 9.74 12.63
CA PRO A 289 10.15 9.36 13.66
C PRO A 289 9.29 8.18 13.20
N ASP A 290 9.05 7.22 14.08
CA ASP A 290 8.22 6.05 13.81
C ASP A 290 6.74 6.24 14.21
N GLY A 291 6.36 7.46 14.61
CA GLY A 291 4.99 7.84 14.93
C GLY A 291 4.86 9.28 15.41
N VAL A 292 3.63 9.71 15.64
CA VAL A 292 3.31 11.08 16.10
C VAL A 292 3.97 11.38 17.45
N GLY A 293 3.93 10.41 18.38
CA GLY A 293 4.57 10.57 19.70
C GLY A 293 6.08 10.80 19.61
N ALA A 294 6.77 10.09 18.74
CA ALA A 294 8.20 10.28 18.48
C ALA A 294 8.49 11.65 17.84
N SER A 295 7.64 12.09 16.90
CA SER A 295 7.76 13.42 16.29
C SER A 295 7.54 14.54 17.30
N MET A 296 6.58 14.43 18.21
CA MET A 296 6.33 15.39 19.28
C MET A 296 7.49 15.41 20.28
N ALA A 297 8.01 14.23 20.68
CA ALA A 297 9.15 14.14 21.58
C ALA A 297 10.39 14.82 21.02
N LEU A 298 10.63 14.69 19.71
CA LEU A 298 11.70 15.41 19.02
C LEU A 298 11.56 16.92 19.18
N SER A 299 10.36 17.47 18.95
CA SER A 299 10.08 18.90 19.08
C SER A 299 10.24 19.39 20.53
N LEU A 300 9.71 18.66 21.50
CA LEU A 300 9.83 19.01 22.92
C LEU A 300 11.28 18.95 23.40
N SER A 301 12.03 17.94 22.98
CA SER A 301 13.45 17.83 23.32
C SER A 301 14.26 19.01 22.82
N ARG A 302 13.95 19.54 21.65
CA ARG A 302 14.60 20.77 21.11
C ARG A 302 14.27 22.01 21.93
N LEU A 303 13.07 22.08 22.52
CA LEU A 303 12.65 23.14 23.44
C LEU A 303 13.21 22.97 24.86
N GLY A 304 14.01 21.94 25.13
CA GLY A 304 14.49 21.62 26.47
C GLY A 304 13.41 21.07 27.41
N ILE A 305 12.29 20.63 26.86
CA ILE A 305 11.15 20.10 27.59
C ILE A 305 11.13 18.58 27.46
N GLY A 306 11.48 17.86 28.52
CA GLY A 306 11.47 16.38 28.52
C GLY A 306 12.65 15.73 27.79
N GLY A 307 12.56 14.41 27.62
CA GLY A 307 13.55 13.58 26.90
C GLY A 307 13.18 13.30 25.44
N THR A 308 13.97 12.43 24.81
CA THR A 308 13.74 12.00 23.42
C THR A 308 12.84 10.75 23.34
N GLU A 309 12.33 10.26 24.44
CA GLU A 309 11.43 9.09 24.47
C GLU A 309 10.08 9.44 23.82
N PRO A 310 9.53 8.55 22.97
CA PRO A 310 8.23 8.76 22.35
C PRO A 310 7.13 9.00 23.37
N LEU A 311 6.28 9.97 23.12
CA LEU A 311 5.10 10.21 23.94
C LEU A 311 4.05 9.13 23.69
N ALA A 312 3.51 8.55 24.73
CA ALA A 312 2.35 7.68 24.67
C ALA A 312 1.11 8.55 24.41
N LEU A 313 0.65 8.58 23.16
CA LEU A 313 -0.57 9.29 22.77
C LEU A 313 -1.70 8.28 22.61
N ASP A 314 -2.73 8.37 23.44
CA ASP A 314 -3.97 7.65 23.21
C ASP A 314 -4.88 8.46 22.28
N LEU A 315 -4.78 8.19 20.98
CA LEU A 315 -5.61 8.80 19.94
C LEU A 315 -6.91 8.01 19.70
N THR A 316 -7.15 6.92 20.47
CA THR A 316 -8.32 6.05 20.31
C THR A 316 -9.45 6.44 21.25
N THR A 317 -9.17 7.22 22.28
CA THR A 317 -10.21 7.74 23.20
C THR A 317 -11.12 8.71 22.44
N PRO A 318 -12.44 8.46 22.37
CA PRO A 318 -13.36 9.36 21.69
C PRO A 318 -13.31 10.77 22.29
N VAL A 319 -13.26 11.79 21.45
CA VAL A 319 -13.34 13.18 21.91
C VAL A 319 -14.69 13.38 22.59
N PRO A 320 -14.74 13.88 23.85
CA PRO A 320 -15.98 14.12 24.56
C PRO A 320 -16.91 15.02 23.71
N GLY A 321 -18.11 14.54 23.42
CA GLY A 321 -19.11 15.28 22.62
C GLY A 321 -19.26 14.84 21.17
N THR A 322 -18.47 13.89 20.67
CA THR A 322 -18.73 13.25 19.38
C THR A 322 -19.62 12.02 19.60
N THR A 323 -20.89 12.13 19.25
CA THR A 323 -21.81 10.98 19.19
C THR A 323 -21.35 10.04 18.07
N PRO A 324 -21.26 8.72 18.30
CA PRO A 324 -21.10 7.76 17.21
C PRO A 324 -22.23 7.94 16.20
N VAL A 325 -21.90 7.98 14.91
CA VAL A 325 -22.93 8.00 13.85
C VAL A 325 -23.73 6.69 13.97
N PRO A 326 -25.08 6.74 14.18
CA PRO A 326 -25.88 5.53 14.27
C PRO A 326 -25.89 4.83 12.91
N GLY A 327 -25.38 3.63 12.82
CA GLY A 327 -25.47 2.83 11.62
C GLY A 327 -24.28 1.92 11.36
N ASP A 328 -23.92 1.09 12.32
CA ASP A 328 -23.37 -0.26 12.09
C ASP A 328 -23.48 -1.04 13.42
N GLU A 329 -24.69 -1.45 13.74
CA GLU A 329 -24.88 -2.44 14.78
C GLU A 329 -24.23 -3.74 14.27
N HIS A 330 -23.08 -4.06 14.81
CA HIS A 330 -22.56 -5.41 14.78
C HIS A 330 -23.62 -6.34 15.35
N ARG A 331 -24.33 -7.05 14.51
CA ARG A 331 -25.12 -8.21 14.93
C ARG A 331 -24.12 -9.17 15.57
N SER A 332 -24.15 -9.19 16.89
CA SER A 332 -23.61 -10.29 17.68
C SER A 332 -24.20 -11.60 17.14
N VAL A 333 -23.38 -12.44 16.57
CA VAL A 333 -23.74 -13.82 16.30
C VAL A 333 -23.94 -14.47 17.65
N PRO A 334 -25.13 -15.05 17.97
CA PRO A 334 -25.30 -15.82 19.21
C PRO A 334 -24.37 -17.02 19.16
N ALA A 335 -23.55 -17.18 20.16
CA ALA A 335 -22.97 -18.48 20.48
C ALA A 335 -24.10 -19.36 21.01
N ASP A 336 -24.63 -20.23 20.15
CA ASP A 336 -25.35 -21.46 20.49
C ASP A 336 -25.99 -22.04 19.21
N VAL A 337 -25.37 -23.04 18.60
CA VAL A 337 -25.75 -24.41 18.25
C VAL A 337 -24.58 -25.07 17.50
#